data_0989f197d4b8c2c8e01d7232393d76c3
#
_entry.id   0989f197d4b8c2c8e01d7232393d76c3
#
_cell.length_a   1.000
_cell.length_b   1.000
_cell.length_c   1.000
_cell.angle_alpha   90.00
_cell.angle_beta   90.00
_cell.angle_gamma   90.00
#
_symmetry.space_group_name_H-M   'P 1'
#
loop_
_entity.id
_entity.type
_entity.pdbx_description
1 polymer ?
#
loop_
_entity_poly.entity_id
_entity_poly.type
_entity_poly.pdbx_seq_one_letter_code
_entity_poly.pdbx_strand_id
1 'polypeptide(L)'
;MSVTKLLAISLGAILTNNFIFSQFLGICPFLGVSKKSDTAIGMGLAVTFVMGLASAFCYGVNIILVKLGLDYMQTVAFILVVASLVQFIEMFLKKSMPTLYTALGVYLPLITTNCAVLGVVLLNVQNDYNFIESVVYGITGGLGFLLAIYLFSTVRERLEFDDYPKAFEGFPIALITAGLIALAFMGFSGLQVWPM
;
A
#
# COMPACT_ATOMS: atom_id res chain seq x y z
N MET A 1 -9.36 -15.73 -19.42
CA MET A 1 -8.45 -15.20 -18.40
C MET A 1 -7.16 -15.99 -18.44
N SER A 2 -6.05 -15.46 -18.89
CA SER A 2 -4.80 -16.22 -18.97
C SER A 2 -4.04 -16.09 -17.65
N VAL A 3 -3.56 -17.21 -17.12
CA VAL A 3 -2.75 -17.27 -15.88
C VAL A 3 -1.50 -16.38 -16.03
N THR A 4 -0.97 -16.29 -17.26
CA THR A 4 0.16 -15.41 -17.60
C THR A 4 -0.13 -13.92 -17.33
N LYS A 5 -1.35 -13.43 -17.63
CA LYS A 5 -1.76 -12.05 -17.33
C LYS A 5 -1.80 -11.78 -15.83
N LEU A 6 -2.33 -12.70 -15.03
CA LEU A 6 -2.36 -12.57 -13.57
C LEU A 6 -0.95 -12.57 -12.96
N LEU A 7 -0.06 -13.42 -13.45
CA LEU A 7 1.34 -13.45 -13.02
C LEU A 7 2.07 -12.16 -13.38
N ALA A 8 1.83 -11.64 -14.59
CA ALA A 8 2.43 -10.37 -15.02
C ALA A 8 1.94 -9.19 -14.16
N ILE A 9 0.63 -9.12 -13.87
CA ILE A 9 0.03 -8.10 -12.99
C ILE A 9 0.63 -8.21 -11.59
N SER A 10 0.76 -9.42 -11.04
CA SER A 10 1.28 -9.61 -9.67
C SER A 10 2.76 -9.26 -9.55
N LEU A 11 3.61 -9.71 -10.47
CA LEU A 11 5.02 -9.34 -10.49
C LEU A 11 5.22 -7.85 -10.75
N GLY A 12 4.45 -7.28 -11.66
CA GLY A 12 4.44 -5.85 -11.94
C GLY A 12 4.09 -5.02 -10.69
N ALA A 13 3.06 -5.39 -9.96
CA ALA A 13 2.63 -4.68 -8.76
C ALA A 13 3.65 -4.74 -7.61
N ILE A 14 4.40 -5.85 -7.49
CA ILE A 14 5.39 -6.02 -6.42
C ILE A 14 6.70 -5.28 -6.74
N LEU A 15 7.21 -5.40 -7.95
CA LEU A 15 8.56 -4.94 -8.32
C LEU A 15 8.54 -3.64 -9.12
N THR A 16 7.96 -3.65 -10.34
CA THR A 16 8.03 -2.52 -11.28
C THR A 16 7.16 -1.35 -10.88
N ASN A 17 5.92 -1.61 -10.48
CA ASN A 17 4.94 -0.60 -10.08
C ASN A 17 4.69 -0.63 -8.56
N ASN A 18 5.77 -0.73 -7.78
CA ASN A 18 5.65 -0.71 -6.33
C ASN A 18 5.04 0.61 -5.85
N PHE A 19 3.98 0.53 -5.02
CA PHE A 19 3.22 1.72 -4.58
C PHE A 19 4.08 2.74 -3.85
N ILE A 20 5.10 2.32 -3.08
CA ILE A 20 5.96 3.24 -2.34
C ILE A 20 7.05 3.82 -3.22
N PHE A 21 7.83 2.98 -3.89
CA PHE A 21 9.05 3.42 -4.57
C PHE A 21 8.81 3.94 -5.99
N SER A 22 7.76 3.48 -6.68
CA SER A 22 7.43 3.91 -8.02
C SER A 22 6.33 4.97 -8.07
N GLN A 23 5.27 4.79 -7.27
CA GLN A 23 4.09 5.66 -7.26
C GLN A 23 4.12 6.72 -6.16
N PHE A 24 5.05 6.62 -5.21
CA PHE A 24 5.15 7.50 -4.03
C PHE A 24 3.88 7.53 -3.18
N LEU A 25 3.09 6.45 -3.18
CA LEU A 25 1.87 6.30 -2.42
C LEU A 25 2.12 5.51 -1.13
N GLY A 26 1.49 5.94 -0.03
CA GLY A 26 1.64 5.28 1.27
C GLY A 26 2.89 5.66 2.05
N ILE A 27 3.48 6.82 1.79
CA ILE A 27 4.69 7.31 2.45
C ILE A 27 4.44 7.59 3.94
N CYS A 28 3.24 8.03 4.33
CA CYS A 28 2.92 8.36 5.72
C CYS A 28 3.12 7.17 6.67
N PRO A 29 2.53 5.99 6.45
CA PRO A 29 2.81 4.82 7.28
C PRO A 29 4.23 4.28 7.05
N PHE A 30 4.77 4.39 5.84
CA PHE A 30 6.12 3.96 5.51
C PHE A 30 7.18 4.65 6.37
N LEU A 31 7.15 5.97 6.50
CA LEU A 31 8.08 6.73 7.34
C LEU A 31 7.76 6.64 8.84
N GLY A 32 6.47 6.57 9.19
CA GLY A 32 6.00 6.60 10.57
C GLY A 32 6.27 5.30 11.33
N VAL A 33 6.08 4.15 10.67
CA VAL A 33 6.06 2.82 11.35
C VAL A 33 7.33 2.00 11.10
N SER A 34 8.24 2.46 10.26
CA SER A 34 9.44 1.73 9.83
C SER A 34 10.62 1.76 10.83
N LYS A 35 10.40 2.19 12.08
CA LYS A 35 11.49 2.22 13.10
C LYS A 35 11.87 0.82 13.59
N LYS A 36 10.93 -0.13 13.58
CA LYS A 36 11.14 -1.53 14.03
C LYS A 36 10.54 -2.48 13.00
N SER A 37 11.27 -3.53 12.68
CA SER A 37 10.85 -4.55 11.69
C SER A 37 9.56 -5.24 12.07
N ASP A 38 9.33 -5.54 13.36
CA ASP A 38 8.11 -6.21 13.83
C ASP A 38 6.86 -5.36 13.59
N THR A 39 6.95 -4.05 13.87
CA THR A 39 5.83 -3.12 13.63
C THR A 39 5.61 -2.87 12.14
N ALA A 40 6.69 -2.87 11.34
CA ALA A 40 6.62 -2.74 9.89
C ALA A 40 5.91 -3.93 9.23
N ILE A 41 6.22 -5.16 9.67
CA ILE A 41 5.55 -6.37 9.18
C ILE A 41 4.06 -6.36 9.54
N GLY A 42 3.72 -6.05 10.79
CA GLY A 42 2.33 -5.96 11.24
C GLY A 42 1.53 -4.94 10.44
N MET A 43 2.11 -3.76 10.20
CA MET A 43 1.51 -2.71 9.39
C MET A 43 1.35 -3.14 7.92
N GLY A 44 2.37 -3.76 7.34
CA GLY A 44 2.32 -4.23 5.96
C GLY A 44 1.26 -5.31 5.73
N LEU A 45 1.10 -6.25 6.67
CA LEU A 45 0.03 -7.26 6.61
C LEU A 45 -1.36 -6.62 6.73
N ALA A 46 -1.53 -5.68 7.66
CA ALA A 46 -2.80 -4.98 7.83
C ALA A 46 -3.18 -4.18 6.56
N VAL A 47 -2.22 -3.46 5.97
CA VAL A 47 -2.43 -2.74 4.72
C VAL A 47 -2.77 -3.69 3.57
N THR A 48 -2.08 -4.83 3.45
CA THR A 48 -2.37 -5.84 2.42
C THR A 48 -3.80 -6.36 2.52
N PHE A 49 -4.26 -6.66 3.71
CA PHE A 49 -5.63 -7.11 3.97
C PHE A 49 -6.66 -6.03 3.59
N VAL A 50 -6.42 -4.79 4.03
CA VAL A 50 -7.31 -3.66 3.71
C VAL A 50 -7.34 -3.37 2.21
N MET A 51 -6.19 -3.41 1.52
CA MET A 51 -6.12 -3.20 0.06
C MET A 51 -6.91 -4.26 -0.71
N GLY A 52 -6.82 -5.53 -0.32
CA GLY A 52 -7.59 -6.61 -0.92
C GLY A 52 -9.10 -6.42 -0.75
N LEU A 53 -9.54 -6.09 0.47
CA LEU A 53 -10.95 -5.80 0.75
C LEU A 53 -11.45 -4.53 0.03
N ALA A 54 -10.66 -3.45 0.08
CA ALA A 54 -11.01 -2.20 -0.59
C ALA A 54 -11.19 -2.40 -2.10
N SER A 55 -10.30 -3.18 -2.74
CA SER A 55 -10.42 -3.52 -4.16
C SER A 55 -11.70 -4.27 -4.48
N ALA A 56 -12.12 -5.21 -3.63
CA ALA A 56 -13.35 -5.97 -3.83
C ALA A 56 -14.61 -5.09 -3.68
N PHE A 57 -14.69 -4.30 -2.61
CA PHE A 57 -15.86 -3.45 -2.34
C PHE A 57 -15.97 -2.29 -3.34
N CYS A 58 -14.85 -1.62 -3.64
CA CYS A 58 -14.86 -0.48 -4.56
C CYS A 58 -15.15 -0.91 -6.00
N TYR A 59 -14.84 -2.14 -6.41
CA TYR A 59 -15.27 -2.67 -7.69
C TYR A 59 -16.80 -2.71 -7.80
N GLY A 60 -17.48 -3.21 -6.75
CA GLY A 60 -18.96 -3.20 -6.72
C GLY A 60 -19.55 -1.79 -6.76
N VAL A 61 -18.95 -0.86 -6.00
CA VAL A 61 -19.36 0.54 -5.98
C VAL A 61 -19.15 1.20 -7.35
N ASN A 62 -18.03 0.90 -8.02
CA ASN A 62 -17.75 1.42 -9.35
C ASN A 62 -18.84 1.03 -10.37
N ILE A 63 -19.28 -0.23 -10.36
CA ILE A 63 -20.38 -0.68 -11.26
C ILE A 63 -21.66 0.12 -11.01
N ILE A 64 -21.96 0.43 -9.76
CA ILE A 64 -23.15 1.21 -9.40
C ILE A 64 -23.01 2.66 -9.88
N LEU A 65 -21.84 3.29 -9.69
CA LEU A 65 -21.57 4.66 -10.11
C LEU A 65 -21.67 4.82 -11.63
N VAL A 66 -21.05 3.90 -12.38
CA VAL A 66 -21.11 3.91 -13.86
C VAL A 66 -22.55 3.77 -14.35
N LYS A 67 -23.35 2.89 -13.74
CA LYS A 67 -24.80 2.76 -14.08
C LYS A 67 -25.61 4.01 -13.79
N LEU A 68 -25.21 4.80 -12.78
CA LEU A 68 -25.87 6.06 -12.42
C LEU A 68 -25.34 7.27 -13.21
N GLY A 69 -24.30 7.08 -14.04
CA GLY A 69 -23.67 8.17 -14.81
C GLY A 69 -22.92 9.19 -13.94
N LEU A 70 -22.42 8.78 -12.77
CA LEU A 70 -21.74 9.63 -11.78
C LEU A 70 -20.22 9.40 -11.79
N ASP A 71 -19.62 9.18 -12.94
CA ASP A 71 -18.19 8.85 -13.07
C ASP A 71 -17.27 9.94 -12.49
N TYR A 72 -17.68 11.21 -12.55
CA TYR A 72 -16.90 12.33 -11.98
C TYR A 72 -16.83 12.31 -10.45
N MET A 73 -17.69 11.56 -9.76
CA MET A 73 -17.69 11.43 -8.29
C MET A 73 -16.96 10.16 -7.78
N GLN A 74 -16.33 9.39 -8.65
CA GLN A 74 -15.67 8.12 -8.29
C GLN A 74 -14.69 8.27 -7.13
N THR A 75 -13.80 9.25 -7.20
CA THR A 75 -12.77 9.47 -6.15
C THR A 75 -13.39 9.74 -4.79
N VAL A 76 -14.41 10.59 -4.72
CA VAL A 76 -15.09 10.94 -3.46
C VAL A 76 -15.82 9.72 -2.89
N ALA A 77 -16.51 8.97 -3.75
CA ALA A 77 -17.22 7.75 -3.37
C ALA A 77 -16.26 6.69 -2.83
N PHE A 78 -15.11 6.49 -3.49
CA PHE A 78 -14.10 5.53 -3.05
C PHE A 78 -13.47 5.91 -1.71
N ILE A 79 -13.15 7.18 -1.50
CA ILE A 79 -12.64 7.66 -0.19
C ILE A 79 -13.66 7.34 0.91
N LEU A 80 -14.93 7.60 0.68
CA LEU A 80 -16.00 7.40 1.65
C LEU A 80 -16.20 5.91 1.97
N VAL A 81 -16.19 5.06 0.94
CA VAL A 81 -16.32 3.61 1.08
C VAL A 81 -15.12 3.02 1.82
N VAL A 82 -13.89 3.40 1.43
CA VAL A 82 -12.66 2.93 2.08
C VAL A 82 -12.61 3.38 3.54
N ALA A 83 -12.94 4.64 3.83
CA ALA A 83 -12.97 5.16 5.20
C ALA A 83 -13.97 4.39 6.06
N SER A 84 -15.19 4.15 5.56
CA SER A 84 -16.23 3.39 6.27
C SER A 84 -15.81 1.94 6.52
N LEU A 85 -15.20 1.29 5.53
CA LEU A 85 -14.72 -0.08 5.61
C LEU A 85 -13.60 -0.21 6.65
N VAL A 86 -12.61 0.68 6.62
CA VAL A 86 -11.49 0.65 7.58
C VAL A 86 -11.98 0.96 8.99
N GLN A 87 -12.93 1.90 9.16
CA GLN A 87 -13.54 2.19 10.46
C GLN A 87 -14.30 0.96 11.02
N PHE A 88 -14.98 0.23 10.15
CA PHE A 88 -15.64 -1.02 10.53
C PHE A 88 -14.63 -2.09 10.98
N ILE A 89 -13.52 -2.25 10.24
CA ILE A 89 -12.43 -3.18 10.59
C ILE A 89 -11.79 -2.77 11.93
N GLU A 90 -11.59 -1.48 12.16
CA GLU A 90 -11.06 -0.96 13.42
C GLU A 90 -11.92 -1.33 14.61
N MET A 91 -13.24 -1.13 14.53
CA MET A 91 -14.17 -1.53 15.57
C MET A 91 -14.16 -3.05 15.81
N PHE A 92 -14.05 -3.82 14.75
CA PHE A 92 -13.96 -5.27 14.81
C PHE A 92 -12.68 -5.75 15.51
N LEU A 93 -11.51 -5.19 15.12
CA LEU A 93 -10.23 -5.50 15.73
C LEU A 93 -10.18 -5.13 17.21
N LYS A 94 -10.73 -3.98 17.58
CA LYS A 94 -10.82 -3.52 18.98
C LYS A 94 -11.58 -4.51 19.86
N LYS A 95 -12.62 -5.16 19.31
CA LYS A 95 -13.45 -6.12 20.04
C LYS A 95 -12.85 -7.54 20.05
N SER A 96 -12.26 -7.98 18.92
CA SER A 96 -11.82 -9.37 18.74
C SER A 96 -10.38 -9.62 19.15
N MET A 97 -9.49 -8.64 18.97
CA MET A 97 -8.04 -8.78 19.20
C MET A 97 -7.46 -7.55 19.89
N PRO A 98 -7.71 -7.34 21.20
CA PRO A 98 -7.24 -6.15 21.92
C PRO A 98 -5.70 -6.05 22.00
N THR A 99 -4.98 -7.15 21.98
CA THR A 99 -3.51 -7.18 21.94
C THR A 99 -2.94 -6.64 20.64
N LEU A 100 -3.54 -6.99 19.50
CA LEU A 100 -3.16 -6.47 18.20
C LEU A 100 -3.57 -4.99 18.06
N TYR A 101 -4.74 -4.64 18.62
CA TYR A 101 -5.21 -3.25 18.65
C TYR A 101 -4.26 -2.35 19.45
N THR A 102 -3.75 -2.77 20.61
CA THR A 102 -2.80 -1.97 21.39
C THR A 102 -1.43 -1.86 20.72
N ALA A 103 -1.00 -2.88 19.99
CA ALA A 103 0.24 -2.84 19.22
C ALA A 103 0.14 -1.91 17.99
N LEU A 104 -1.00 -1.87 17.32
CA LEU A 104 -1.28 -1.05 16.13
C LEU A 104 -2.02 0.26 16.46
N GLY A 105 -2.47 0.47 17.69
CA GLY A 105 -3.46 1.46 18.09
C GLY A 105 -3.19 2.91 17.64
N VAL A 106 -1.93 3.36 17.71
CA VAL A 106 -1.55 4.71 17.25
C VAL A 106 -1.46 4.79 15.72
N TYR A 107 -1.31 3.64 15.03
CA TYR A 107 -1.09 3.57 13.58
C TYR A 107 -2.37 3.27 12.78
N LEU A 108 -3.47 2.93 13.45
CA LEU A 108 -4.76 2.68 12.80
C LEU A 108 -5.27 3.86 11.96
N PRO A 109 -5.19 5.13 12.42
CA PRO A 109 -5.51 6.26 11.58
C PRO A 109 -4.67 6.37 10.32
N LEU A 110 -3.41 5.91 10.35
CA LEU A 110 -2.53 5.87 9.18
C LEU A 110 -2.94 4.82 8.14
N ILE A 111 -3.69 3.79 8.53
CA ILE A 111 -4.28 2.81 7.60
C ILE A 111 -5.51 3.42 6.93
N THR A 112 -6.37 4.11 7.70
CA THR A 112 -7.62 4.73 7.21
C THR A 112 -7.36 5.80 6.16
N THR A 113 -6.32 6.62 6.37
CA THR A 113 -5.94 7.71 5.47
C THR A 113 -4.81 7.31 4.50
N ASN A 114 -4.55 6.02 4.34
CA ASN A 114 -3.45 5.54 3.49
C ASN A 114 -3.75 5.78 2.01
N CYS A 115 -2.98 6.68 1.40
CA CYS A 115 -3.09 6.99 -0.03
C CYS A 115 -2.79 5.79 -0.94
N ALA A 116 -2.05 4.77 -0.49
CA ALA A 116 -1.83 3.56 -1.27
C ALA A 116 -3.13 2.74 -1.44
N VAL A 117 -4.00 2.69 -0.43
CA VAL A 117 -5.29 2.02 -0.51
C VAL A 117 -6.20 2.70 -1.53
N LEU A 118 -6.25 4.04 -1.51
CA LEU A 118 -6.99 4.80 -2.51
C LEU A 118 -6.37 4.64 -3.89
N GLY A 119 -5.04 4.68 -3.99
CA GLY A 119 -4.31 4.53 -5.24
C GLY A 119 -4.59 3.20 -5.94
N VAL A 120 -4.62 2.08 -5.20
CA VAL A 120 -4.93 0.76 -5.78
C VAL A 120 -6.33 0.72 -6.37
N VAL A 121 -7.31 1.33 -5.71
CA VAL A 121 -8.69 1.36 -6.19
C VAL A 121 -8.81 2.20 -7.46
N LEU A 122 -8.16 3.37 -7.50
CA LEU A 122 -8.16 4.23 -8.70
C LEU A 122 -7.46 3.56 -9.88
N LEU A 123 -6.32 2.91 -9.64
CA LEU A 123 -5.60 2.17 -10.69
C LEU A 123 -6.38 0.96 -11.21
N ASN A 124 -7.15 0.28 -10.36
CA ASN A 124 -8.05 -0.79 -10.79
C ASN A 124 -9.08 -0.30 -11.81
N VAL A 125 -9.65 0.90 -11.58
CA VAL A 125 -10.62 1.51 -12.49
C VAL A 125 -9.95 2.01 -13.76
N GLN A 126 -8.79 2.67 -13.65
CA GLN A 126 -8.05 3.19 -14.81
C GLN A 126 -7.58 2.09 -15.79
N ASN A 127 -7.26 0.91 -15.25
CA ASN A 127 -6.81 -0.23 -16.06
C ASN A 127 -7.95 -1.16 -16.48
N ASP A 128 -9.21 -0.82 -16.19
CA ASP A 128 -10.40 -1.61 -16.51
C ASP A 128 -10.30 -3.08 -16.07
N TYR A 129 -9.73 -3.30 -14.86
CA TYR A 129 -9.55 -4.65 -14.33
C TYR A 129 -10.88 -5.31 -13.96
N ASN A 130 -11.00 -6.60 -14.31
CA ASN A 130 -12.11 -7.43 -13.88
C ASN A 130 -12.07 -7.63 -12.35
N PHE A 131 -13.17 -8.09 -11.76
CA PHE A 131 -13.27 -8.33 -10.31
C PHE A 131 -12.09 -9.15 -9.74
N ILE A 132 -11.74 -10.27 -10.39
CA ILE A 132 -10.65 -11.15 -9.94
C ILE A 132 -9.30 -10.45 -10.11
N GLU A 133 -9.08 -9.75 -11.22
CA GLU A 133 -7.86 -8.99 -11.48
C GLU A 133 -7.68 -7.86 -10.47
N SER A 134 -8.76 -7.16 -10.11
CA SER A 134 -8.76 -6.08 -9.11
C SER A 134 -8.38 -6.59 -7.72
N VAL A 135 -8.94 -7.72 -7.29
CA VAL A 135 -8.62 -8.33 -5.99
C VAL A 135 -7.19 -8.82 -5.95
N VAL A 136 -6.73 -9.50 -7.00
CA VAL A 136 -5.34 -9.97 -7.11
C VAL A 136 -4.37 -8.80 -7.11
N TYR A 137 -4.66 -7.74 -7.87
CA TYR A 137 -3.85 -6.53 -7.88
C TYR A 137 -3.81 -5.84 -6.51
N GLY A 138 -4.94 -5.79 -5.78
CA GLY A 138 -5.01 -5.26 -4.43
C GLY A 138 -4.13 -6.04 -3.43
N ILE A 139 -4.19 -7.37 -3.46
CA ILE A 139 -3.38 -8.24 -2.58
C ILE A 139 -1.90 -8.14 -2.95
N THR A 140 -1.56 -8.23 -4.22
CA THR A 140 -0.16 -8.19 -4.68
C THR A 140 0.46 -6.81 -4.52
N GLY A 141 -0.30 -5.73 -4.70
CA GLY A 141 0.12 -4.37 -4.37
C GLY A 141 0.40 -4.19 -2.89
N GLY A 142 -0.44 -4.78 -2.03
CA GLY A 142 -0.22 -4.83 -0.58
C GLY A 142 1.05 -5.61 -0.20
N LEU A 143 1.32 -6.74 -0.85
CA LEU A 143 2.57 -7.49 -0.66
C LEU A 143 3.79 -6.69 -1.12
N GLY A 144 3.67 -5.92 -2.21
CA GLY A 144 4.69 -4.96 -2.64
C GLY A 144 4.94 -3.86 -1.61
N PHE A 145 3.88 -3.36 -0.98
CA PHE A 145 3.97 -2.41 0.13
C PHE A 145 4.68 -3.02 1.35
N LEU A 146 4.33 -4.25 1.72
CA LEU A 146 4.96 -4.99 2.82
C LEU A 146 6.46 -5.20 2.54
N LEU A 147 6.83 -5.63 1.35
CA LEU A 147 8.22 -5.80 0.95
C LEU A 147 9.00 -4.49 1.10
N ALA A 148 8.43 -3.39 0.61
CA ALA A 148 9.08 -2.08 0.63
C ALA A 148 9.30 -1.57 2.08
N ILE A 149 8.28 -1.66 2.93
CA ILE A 149 8.38 -1.18 4.32
C ILE A 149 9.33 -2.07 5.15
N TYR A 150 9.36 -3.37 4.88
CA TYR A 150 10.28 -4.30 5.52
C TYR A 150 11.74 -4.03 5.14
N LEU A 151 12.04 -3.90 3.84
CA LEU A 151 13.37 -3.55 3.37
C LEU A 151 13.84 -2.22 3.97
N PHE A 152 12.98 -1.23 3.99
CA PHE A 152 13.34 0.07 4.57
C PHE A 152 13.56 0.01 6.08
N SER A 153 12.74 -0.76 6.82
CA SER A 153 12.91 -0.89 8.27
C SER A 153 14.23 -1.58 8.63
N THR A 154 14.62 -2.62 7.90
CA THR A 154 15.91 -3.31 8.12
C THR A 154 17.13 -2.41 7.86
N VAL A 155 17.07 -1.58 6.83
CA VAL A 155 18.12 -0.60 6.56
C VAL A 155 18.15 0.47 7.64
N ARG A 156 16.98 0.95 8.09
CA ARG A 156 16.87 1.96 9.13
C ARG A 156 17.38 1.48 10.51
N GLU A 157 17.10 0.22 10.87
CA GLU A 157 17.65 -0.40 12.07
C GLU A 157 19.18 -0.47 12.04
N ARG A 158 19.78 -0.70 10.86
CA ARG A 158 21.23 -0.67 10.67
C ARG A 158 21.81 0.73 10.83
N LEU A 159 21.14 1.73 10.24
CA LEU A 159 21.58 3.13 10.31
C LEU A 159 21.56 3.70 11.75
N GLU A 160 20.77 3.13 12.65
CA GLU A 160 20.75 3.57 14.07
C GLU A 160 22.08 3.34 14.80
N PHE A 161 22.90 2.43 14.29
CA PHE A 161 24.24 2.11 14.86
C PHE A 161 25.39 2.83 14.15
N ASP A 162 25.12 3.56 13.06
CA ASP A 162 26.14 4.26 12.29
C ASP A 162 26.35 5.69 12.81
N ASP A 163 27.61 6.15 12.76
CA ASP A 163 28.01 7.49 13.19
C ASP A 163 27.93 8.45 12.00
N TYR A 164 26.83 9.21 11.92
CA TYR A 164 26.62 10.22 10.90
C TYR A 164 26.47 11.64 11.49
N PRO A 165 26.74 12.71 10.70
CA PRO A 165 26.65 14.07 11.18
C PRO A 165 25.27 14.39 11.79
N LYS A 166 25.25 15.08 12.95
CA LYS A 166 24.01 15.44 13.66
C LYS A 166 22.96 16.16 12.81
N ALA A 167 23.38 16.83 11.73
CA ALA A 167 22.47 17.49 10.78
C ALA A 167 21.57 16.53 10.02
N PHE A 168 21.97 15.26 9.88
CA PHE A 168 21.22 14.21 9.18
C PHE A 168 20.46 13.29 10.13
N GLU A 169 20.59 13.48 11.43
CA GLU A 169 19.95 12.62 12.43
C GLU A 169 18.41 12.67 12.33
N GLY A 170 17.79 11.50 12.38
CA GLY A 170 16.33 11.33 12.42
C GLY A 170 15.65 11.29 11.05
N PHE A 171 14.82 12.27 10.75
CA PHE A 171 14.00 12.28 9.53
C PHE A 171 14.78 12.48 8.21
N PRO A 172 15.82 13.36 8.15
CA PRO A 172 16.55 13.57 6.92
C PRO A 172 17.27 12.33 6.39
N ILE A 173 17.91 11.54 7.25
CA ILE A 173 18.59 10.31 6.83
C ILE A 173 17.58 9.26 6.32
N ALA A 174 16.40 9.20 6.94
CA ALA A 174 15.34 8.31 6.49
C ALA A 174 14.87 8.66 5.07
N LEU A 175 14.73 9.95 4.73
CA LEU A 175 14.37 10.39 3.38
C LEU A 175 15.44 10.09 2.35
N ILE A 176 16.72 10.33 2.68
CA ILE A 176 17.85 10.04 1.79
C ILE A 176 17.89 8.53 1.50
N THR A 177 17.76 7.70 2.53
CA THR A 177 17.75 6.25 2.41
C THR A 177 16.56 5.77 1.56
N ALA A 178 15.36 6.31 1.79
CA ALA A 178 14.19 6.01 0.98
C ALA A 178 14.40 6.37 -0.49
N GLY A 179 15.01 7.54 -0.76
CA GLY A 179 15.35 7.99 -2.11
C GLY A 179 16.37 7.07 -2.80
N LEU A 180 17.40 6.62 -2.09
CA LEU A 180 18.40 5.69 -2.64
C LEU A 180 17.78 4.33 -2.96
N ILE A 181 16.90 3.80 -2.10
CA ILE A 181 16.19 2.55 -2.36
C ILE A 181 15.24 2.73 -3.55
N ALA A 182 14.53 3.86 -3.65
CA ALA A 182 13.67 4.15 -4.79
C ALA A 182 14.45 4.20 -6.12
N LEU A 183 15.65 4.81 -6.12
CA LEU A 183 16.53 4.79 -7.30
C LEU A 183 16.96 3.37 -7.67
N ALA A 184 17.27 2.51 -6.69
CA ALA A 184 17.58 1.11 -6.95
C ALA A 184 16.37 0.36 -7.55
N PHE A 185 15.15 0.63 -7.07
CA PHE A 185 13.91 0.06 -7.62
C PHE A 185 13.59 0.57 -9.03
N MET A 186 14.01 1.77 -9.40
CA MET A 186 13.88 2.26 -10.78
C MET A 186 14.66 1.39 -11.79
N GLY A 187 15.71 0.68 -11.35
CA GLY A 187 16.40 -0.31 -12.18
C GLY A 187 15.49 -1.45 -12.67
N PHE A 188 14.42 -1.76 -11.91
CA PHE A 188 13.43 -2.74 -12.34
C PHE A 188 12.39 -2.20 -13.34
N SER A 189 12.28 -0.88 -13.49
CA SER A 189 11.31 -0.27 -14.43
C SER A 189 11.61 -0.60 -15.91
N GLY A 190 12.86 -0.99 -16.22
CA GLY A 190 13.24 -1.48 -17.54
C GLY A 190 12.81 -2.92 -17.84
N LEU A 191 12.39 -3.68 -16.84
CA LEU A 191 11.82 -5.00 -17.00
C LEU A 191 10.34 -4.87 -17.43
N GLN A 192 10.12 -4.63 -18.72
CA GLN A 192 8.75 -4.73 -19.28
C GLN A 192 8.35 -6.20 -19.27
N VAL A 193 7.67 -6.62 -18.21
CA VAL A 193 7.18 -8.00 -18.08
C VAL A 193 6.02 -8.27 -19.05
N TRP A 194 5.43 -7.20 -19.62
CA TRP A 194 4.41 -7.31 -20.67
C TRP A 194 4.34 -6.03 -21.51
N PRO A 195 4.29 -6.13 -22.86
CA PRO A 195 3.88 -5.00 -23.69
C PRO A 195 2.36 -4.78 -23.46
N MET A 196 2.00 -3.61 -22.99
CA MET A 196 0.61 -3.16 -23.00
C MET A 196 0.14 -2.96 -24.46
#